data_ccf8d588209c02054d3046250a2c3732
#
_entry.id   ccf8d588209c02054d3046250a2c3732
#
_cell.length_a   1.000
_cell.length_b   1.000
_cell.length_c   1.000
_cell.angle_alpha   90.00
_cell.angle_beta   90.00
_cell.angle_gamma   90.00
#
_symmetry.space_group_name_H-M   'P 1'
#
loop_
_entity.id
_entity.type
_entity.pdbx_description
1 polymer ?
#
loop_
_entity_poly.entity_id
_entity_poly.type
_entity_poly.pdbx_seq_one_letter_code
_entity_poly.pdbx_strand_id
1 'polypeptide(L)'
;MTDSESHIIIRDLTMAYGDFVVMRDLNFTIGRGEVFIIMGGSGCGKSTLMRHMVGLKAPARGQVLYGETSFWDTDPMERDQIMRRIGVLYQSGALWSSLTLAENVALPLGEYTNLSHSQIQEIVSLKLSLVGLAGFEEFYPSEISGGMRKRAALARAMALDPDILFFDEPSAGLDPVSARLLDDLILELKDSLGSTVVVVTHELASIFAIADNSVFLDPETRTMITTGNPKTLLKESRDPKVRKFLTRGEG
;
A
#
# COMPACT_ATOMS: atom_id res chain seq x y z
N MET A 1 17.14 15.30 4.32
CA MET A 1 16.57 14.91 3.01
C MET A 1 16.01 16.19 2.42
N THR A 2 16.41 16.55 1.24
CA THR A 2 15.86 17.72 0.53
C THR A 2 14.44 17.38 0.07
N ASP A 3 13.51 18.34 0.03
CA ASP A 3 12.10 18.15 -0.39
C ASP A 3 11.96 17.45 -1.76
N SER A 4 12.98 17.49 -2.59
CA SER A 4 13.00 16.84 -3.91
C SER A 4 13.06 15.30 -3.89
N GLU A 5 13.38 14.67 -2.75
CA GLU A 5 13.40 13.21 -2.59
C GLU A 5 12.10 12.65 -1.98
N SER A 6 11.22 13.52 -1.48
CA SER A 6 9.96 13.13 -0.84
C SER A 6 8.91 12.81 -1.89
N HIS A 7 8.25 11.64 -1.78
CA HIS A 7 7.15 11.25 -2.66
C HIS A 7 5.80 11.55 -2.05
N ILE A 8 5.63 11.25 -0.74
CA ILE A 8 4.41 11.53 0.01
C ILE A 8 4.81 12.20 1.33
N ILE A 9 4.12 13.28 1.68
CA ILE A 9 4.31 13.98 2.96
C ILE A 9 3.00 14.01 3.72
N ILE A 10 3.01 13.54 4.95
CA ILE A 10 1.91 13.65 5.91
C ILE A 10 2.25 14.79 6.86
N ARG A 11 1.39 15.81 6.90
CA ARG A 11 1.61 17.03 7.70
C ARG A 11 0.43 17.32 8.60
N ASP A 12 0.67 17.31 9.91
CA ASP A 12 -0.31 17.62 10.98
C ASP A 12 -1.65 16.90 10.83
N LEU A 13 -1.61 15.65 10.27
CA LEU A 13 -2.79 14.94 9.86
C LEU A 13 -3.59 14.43 11.08
N THR A 14 -4.86 14.79 11.12
CA THR A 14 -5.83 14.30 12.10
C THR A 14 -6.95 13.52 11.40
N MET A 15 -7.14 12.30 11.80
CA MET A 15 -8.14 11.37 11.28
C MET A 15 -9.30 11.23 12.27
N ALA A 16 -10.53 11.46 11.83
CA ALA A 16 -11.71 11.34 12.68
C ALA A 16 -12.94 10.76 11.97
N TYR A 17 -13.87 10.21 12.76
CA TYR A 17 -15.22 9.84 12.36
C TYR A 17 -16.20 10.63 13.26
N GLY A 18 -16.80 11.70 12.74
CA GLY A 18 -17.53 12.66 13.54
C GLY A 18 -16.61 13.22 14.64
N ASP A 19 -17.06 13.16 15.89
CA ASP A 19 -16.30 13.64 17.06
C ASP A 19 -15.22 12.65 17.55
N PHE A 20 -15.21 11.44 17.00
CA PHE A 20 -14.23 10.41 17.41
C PHE A 20 -12.92 10.57 16.65
N VAL A 21 -11.89 11.06 17.32
CA VAL A 21 -10.52 11.15 16.79
C VAL A 21 -9.86 9.78 16.86
N VAL A 22 -9.49 9.25 15.67
CA VAL A 22 -8.75 7.98 15.54
C VAL A 22 -7.26 8.20 15.80
N MET A 23 -6.66 9.17 15.09
CA MET A 23 -5.27 9.60 15.23
C MET A 23 -5.18 11.10 15.02
N ARG A 24 -4.16 11.71 15.60
CA ARG A 24 -3.89 13.16 15.50
C ARG A 24 -2.40 13.44 15.35
N ASP A 25 -2.11 14.61 14.82
CA ASP A 25 -0.77 15.18 14.76
C ASP A 25 0.25 14.23 14.10
N LEU A 26 -0.19 13.51 13.05
CA LEU A 26 0.70 12.62 12.30
C LEU A 26 1.59 13.47 11.38
N ASN A 27 2.91 13.27 11.50
CA ASN A 27 3.92 13.97 10.72
C ASN A 27 5.02 13.01 10.30
N PHE A 28 5.09 12.64 9.02
CA PHE A 28 6.15 11.81 8.46
C PHE A 28 6.23 11.98 6.95
N THR A 29 7.32 11.49 6.37
CA THR A 29 7.60 11.57 4.95
C THR A 29 7.94 10.18 4.41
N ILE A 30 7.49 9.89 3.20
CA ILE A 30 7.79 8.67 2.45
C ILE A 30 8.67 9.09 1.26
N GLY A 31 9.84 8.48 1.12
CA GLY A 31 10.78 8.73 0.03
C GLY A 31 10.36 8.06 -1.28
N ARG A 32 10.93 8.51 -2.39
CA ARG A 32 10.73 7.86 -3.68
C ARG A 32 11.44 6.51 -3.73
N GLY A 33 10.77 5.51 -4.30
CA GLY A 33 11.36 4.18 -4.52
C GLY A 33 11.65 3.39 -3.24
N GLU A 34 11.10 3.79 -2.07
CA GLU A 34 11.23 3.01 -0.83
C GLU A 34 10.00 2.12 -0.58
N VAL A 35 10.19 1.06 0.17
CA VAL A 35 9.12 0.31 0.84
C VAL A 35 8.91 0.89 2.23
N PHE A 36 7.81 1.61 2.41
CA PHE A 36 7.44 2.24 3.66
C PHE A 36 6.33 1.46 4.38
N ILE A 37 6.58 1.09 5.63
CA ILE A 37 5.63 0.31 6.43
C ILE A 37 4.85 1.20 7.40
N ILE A 38 3.53 1.12 7.36
CA ILE A 38 2.66 1.64 8.42
C ILE A 38 2.37 0.50 9.38
N MET A 39 3.00 0.51 10.56
CA MET A 39 2.91 -0.55 11.56
C MET A 39 2.28 -0.07 12.86
N GLY A 40 1.82 -1.01 13.68
CA GLY A 40 1.16 -0.76 14.97
C GLY A 40 0.15 -1.83 15.30
N GLY A 41 -0.37 -1.80 16.53
CA GLY A 41 -1.35 -2.76 17.03
C GLY A 41 -2.65 -2.82 16.21
N SER A 42 -3.45 -3.88 16.42
CA SER A 42 -4.77 -3.97 15.79
C SER A 42 -5.66 -2.79 16.21
N GLY A 43 -6.41 -2.25 15.25
CA GLY A 43 -7.33 -1.13 15.51
C GLY A 43 -6.67 0.24 15.69
N CYS A 44 -5.34 0.39 15.57
CA CYS A 44 -4.65 1.67 15.74
C CYS A 44 -4.85 2.66 14.57
N GLY A 45 -5.67 2.34 13.56
CA GLY A 45 -5.99 3.28 12.48
C GLY A 45 -5.13 3.16 11.21
N LYS A 46 -4.31 2.12 11.03
CA LYS A 46 -3.46 1.93 9.84
C LYS A 46 -4.23 1.99 8.53
N SER A 47 -5.26 1.17 8.37
CA SER A 47 -6.11 1.17 7.16
C SER A 47 -6.91 2.47 7.02
N THR A 48 -7.22 3.16 8.14
CA THR A 48 -7.85 4.49 8.10
C THR A 48 -6.86 5.51 7.54
N LEU A 49 -5.60 5.49 7.98
CA LEU A 49 -4.54 6.36 7.43
C LEU A 49 -4.38 6.13 5.92
N MET A 50 -4.28 4.86 5.50
CA MET A 50 -4.21 4.54 4.08
C MET A 50 -5.41 5.09 3.30
N ARG A 51 -6.64 5.01 3.83
CA ARG A 51 -7.84 5.58 3.17
C ARG A 51 -7.75 7.10 2.97
N HIS A 52 -7.13 7.83 3.89
CA HIS A 52 -6.87 9.26 3.70
C HIS A 52 -5.83 9.51 2.62
N MET A 53 -4.80 8.66 2.56
CA MET A 53 -3.73 8.76 1.56
C MET A 53 -4.24 8.41 0.15
N VAL A 54 -5.04 7.37 -0.02
CA VAL A 54 -5.56 6.96 -1.34
C VAL A 54 -6.84 7.71 -1.76
N GLY A 55 -7.18 8.81 -1.10
CA GLY A 55 -8.29 9.67 -1.52
C GLY A 55 -9.70 9.18 -1.19
N LEU A 56 -9.86 8.14 -0.38
CA LEU A 56 -11.18 7.61 -0.01
C LEU A 56 -11.86 8.36 1.13
N LYS A 57 -11.11 9.13 1.90
CA LYS A 57 -11.64 9.88 3.05
C LYS A 57 -10.81 11.13 3.30
N ALA A 58 -11.46 12.29 3.32
CA ALA A 58 -10.81 13.54 3.70
C ALA A 58 -10.41 13.54 5.18
N PRO A 59 -9.23 14.08 5.55
CA PRO A 59 -8.84 14.23 6.93
C PRO A 59 -9.69 15.30 7.65
N ALA A 60 -9.79 15.21 8.97
CA ALA A 60 -10.43 16.24 9.78
C ALA A 60 -9.55 17.49 9.87
N ARG A 61 -8.22 17.34 9.80
CA ARG A 61 -7.22 18.41 9.80
C ARG A 61 -5.92 17.89 9.18
N GLY A 62 -5.08 18.82 8.71
CA GLY A 62 -3.76 18.51 8.16
C GLY A 62 -3.83 18.11 6.70
N GLN A 63 -2.71 17.67 6.15
CA GLN A 63 -2.55 17.49 4.72
C GLN A 63 -1.89 16.14 4.38
N VAL A 64 -2.25 15.62 3.22
CA VAL A 64 -1.53 14.56 2.48
C VAL A 64 -1.02 15.22 1.21
N LEU A 65 0.29 15.31 1.06
CA LEU A 65 0.91 15.90 -0.13
C LEU A 65 1.57 14.81 -0.98
N TYR A 66 1.40 14.91 -2.28
CA TYR A 66 2.10 14.14 -3.31
C TYR A 66 3.08 15.09 -4.00
N GLY A 67 4.37 14.94 -3.68
CA GLY A 67 5.35 15.97 -3.96
C GLY A 67 4.98 17.27 -3.25
N GLU A 68 4.74 18.35 -4.00
CA GLU A 68 4.33 19.64 -3.45
C GLU A 68 2.79 19.85 -3.43
N THR A 69 2.02 18.97 -4.10
CA THR A 69 0.57 19.13 -4.25
C THR A 69 -0.19 18.57 -3.06
N SER A 70 -0.97 19.40 -2.38
CA SER A 70 -1.90 18.96 -1.33
C SER A 70 -3.12 18.27 -1.94
N PHE A 71 -3.24 16.97 -1.73
CA PHE A 71 -4.25 16.12 -2.39
C PHE A 71 -5.69 16.59 -2.14
N TRP A 72 -5.98 17.03 -0.92
CA TRP A 72 -7.35 17.39 -0.54
C TRP A 72 -7.70 18.86 -0.83
N ASP A 73 -6.69 19.71 -1.04
CA ASP A 73 -6.86 21.14 -1.29
C ASP A 73 -6.77 21.49 -2.79
N THR A 74 -6.32 20.54 -3.62
CA THR A 74 -6.21 20.73 -5.07
C THR A 74 -7.53 20.54 -5.80
N ASP A 75 -7.60 20.99 -7.05
CA ASP A 75 -8.80 20.84 -7.88
C ASP A 75 -9.08 19.36 -8.25
N PRO A 76 -10.32 19.02 -8.64
CA PRO A 76 -10.70 17.64 -8.96
C PRO A 76 -9.92 17.03 -10.13
N MET A 77 -9.50 17.81 -11.12
CA MET A 77 -8.72 17.30 -12.27
C MET A 77 -7.31 16.89 -11.86
N GLU A 78 -6.64 17.72 -11.07
CA GLU A 78 -5.31 17.42 -10.57
C GLU A 78 -5.35 16.24 -9.60
N ARG A 79 -6.39 16.15 -8.76
CA ARG A 79 -6.63 15.00 -7.90
C ARG A 79 -6.79 13.70 -8.68
N ASP A 80 -7.56 13.72 -9.79
CA ASP A 80 -7.73 12.56 -10.66
C ASP A 80 -6.38 12.13 -11.28
N GLN A 81 -5.54 13.08 -11.69
CA GLN A 81 -4.20 12.77 -12.21
C GLN A 81 -3.32 12.09 -11.15
N ILE A 82 -3.37 12.55 -9.89
CA ILE A 82 -2.66 11.90 -8.79
C ILE A 82 -3.18 10.47 -8.59
N MET A 83 -4.52 10.29 -8.58
CA MET A 83 -5.17 8.98 -8.39
C MET A 83 -4.77 7.96 -9.46
N ARG A 84 -4.60 8.36 -10.72
CA ARG A 84 -4.15 7.49 -11.83
C ARG A 84 -2.73 6.96 -11.65
N ARG A 85 -1.92 7.63 -10.84
CA ARG A 85 -0.53 7.24 -10.50
C ARG A 85 -0.46 6.38 -9.23
N ILE A 86 -1.61 5.99 -8.68
CA ILE A 86 -1.72 5.20 -7.46
C ILE A 86 -2.38 3.87 -7.79
N GLY A 87 -1.71 2.76 -7.41
CA GLY A 87 -2.29 1.43 -7.41
C GLY A 87 -2.62 0.97 -6.00
N VAL A 88 -3.74 0.27 -5.80
CA VAL A 88 -4.17 -0.19 -4.47
C VAL A 88 -4.48 -1.67 -4.46
N LEU A 89 -3.84 -2.40 -3.54
CA LEU A 89 -4.18 -3.79 -3.19
C LEU A 89 -4.84 -3.81 -1.81
N TYR A 90 -6.12 -4.10 -1.77
CA TYR A 90 -6.88 -4.26 -0.52
C TYR A 90 -6.70 -5.64 0.10
N GLN A 91 -6.94 -5.76 1.39
CA GLN A 91 -6.77 -6.99 2.16
C GLN A 91 -7.46 -8.22 1.55
N SER A 92 -8.66 -8.08 1.01
CA SER A 92 -9.39 -9.16 0.32
C SER A 92 -9.02 -9.34 -1.16
N GLY A 93 -8.11 -8.50 -1.70
CA GLY A 93 -7.83 -8.40 -3.14
C GLY A 93 -8.87 -7.59 -3.91
N ALA A 94 -10.12 -7.56 -3.46
CA ALA A 94 -11.25 -6.83 -4.06
C ALA A 94 -11.42 -7.08 -5.57
N LEU A 95 -11.13 -8.29 -6.05
CA LEU A 95 -11.43 -8.69 -7.43
C LEU A 95 -12.94 -8.81 -7.63
N TRP A 96 -13.41 -8.42 -8.81
CA TRP A 96 -14.79 -8.65 -9.23
C TRP A 96 -14.97 -10.14 -9.50
N SER A 97 -15.84 -10.79 -8.72
CA SER A 97 -16.07 -12.24 -8.77
C SER A 97 -16.73 -12.71 -10.07
N SER A 98 -17.45 -11.83 -10.77
CA SER A 98 -18.11 -12.08 -12.05
C SER A 98 -17.23 -11.87 -13.27
N LEU A 99 -15.99 -11.42 -13.08
CA LEU A 99 -15.02 -11.16 -14.12
C LEU A 99 -13.86 -12.18 -14.02
N THR A 100 -13.29 -12.56 -15.18
CA THR A 100 -12.06 -13.34 -15.23
C THR A 100 -10.88 -12.56 -14.68
N LEU A 101 -9.72 -13.19 -14.51
CA LEU A 101 -8.51 -12.47 -14.07
C LEU A 101 -8.08 -11.45 -15.13
N ALA A 102 -8.15 -11.81 -16.41
CA ALA A 102 -7.86 -10.89 -17.50
C ALA A 102 -8.79 -9.68 -17.48
N GLU A 103 -10.09 -9.87 -17.36
CA GLU A 103 -11.08 -8.81 -17.29
C GLU A 103 -10.86 -7.91 -16.07
N ASN A 104 -10.52 -8.47 -14.90
CA ASN A 104 -10.18 -7.70 -13.71
C ASN A 104 -8.98 -6.78 -13.92
N VAL A 105 -7.92 -7.26 -14.57
CA VAL A 105 -6.72 -6.47 -14.86
C VAL A 105 -6.97 -5.45 -15.98
N ALA A 106 -7.83 -5.76 -16.93
CA ALA A 106 -8.20 -4.88 -18.05
C ALA A 106 -9.03 -3.66 -17.61
N LEU A 107 -9.81 -3.76 -16.50
CA LEU A 107 -10.72 -2.69 -16.05
C LEU A 107 -10.06 -1.29 -15.99
N PRO A 108 -8.96 -1.08 -15.26
CA PRO A 108 -8.34 0.25 -15.19
C PRO A 108 -7.77 0.70 -16.55
N LEU A 109 -7.29 -0.22 -17.38
CA LEU A 109 -6.80 0.11 -18.72
C LEU A 109 -7.94 0.61 -19.64
N GLY A 110 -9.08 -0.07 -19.62
CA GLY A 110 -10.24 0.31 -20.41
C GLY A 110 -10.86 1.64 -19.97
N GLU A 111 -10.83 1.94 -18.65
CA GLU A 111 -11.43 3.15 -18.10
C GLU A 111 -10.54 4.40 -18.29
N TYR A 112 -9.22 4.25 -18.13
CA TYR A 112 -8.31 5.38 -18.01
C TYR A 112 -7.35 5.56 -19.20
N THR A 113 -7.45 4.72 -20.24
CA THR A 113 -6.60 4.82 -21.44
C THR A 113 -7.41 4.78 -22.73
N ASN A 114 -6.78 5.18 -23.83
CA ASN A 114 -7.35 5.06 -25.19
C ASN A 114 -6.73 3.88 -25.95
N LEU A 115 -6.25 2.84 -25.25
CA LEU A 115 -5.66 1.66 -25.86
C LEU A 115 -6.70 0.82 -26.59
N SER A 116 -6.30 0.22 -27.71
CA SER A 116 -7.13 -0.76 -28.41
C SER A 116 -7.28 -2.04 -27.57
N HIS A 117 -8.32 -2.83 -27.88
CA HIS A 117 -8.54 -4.10 -27.18
C HIS A 117 -7.31 -5.03 -27.26
N SER A 118 -6.63 -5.12 -28.41
CA SER A 118 -5.43 -5.95 -28.54
C SER A 118 -4.28 -5.46 -27.66
N GLN A 119 -4.06 -4.15 -27.58
CA GLN A 119 -3.04 -3.57 -26.71
C GLN A 119 -3.35 -3.83 -25.22
N ILE A 120 -4.63 -3.72 -24.83
CA ILE A 120 -5.07 -4.06 -23.46
C ILE A 120 -4.76 -5.53 -23.17
N GLN A 121 -5.09 -6.46 -24.08
CA GLN A 121 -4.82 -7.90 -23.90
C GLN A 121 -3.33 -8.20 -23.75
N GLU A 122 -2.47 -7.55 -24.52
CA GLU A 122 -1.01 -7.69 -24.39
C GLU A 122 -0.51 -7.23 -23.04
N ILE A 123 -0.97 -6.06 -22.55
CA ILE A 123 -0.61 -5.54 -21.23
C ILE A 123 -1.13 -6.47 -20.12
N VAL A 124 -2.37 -6.92 -20.21
CA VAL A 124 -2.99 -7.86 -19.26
C VAL A 124 -2.17 -9.14 -19.13
N SER A 125 -1.82 -9.76 -20.26
CA SER A 125 -1.00 -10.98 -20.29
C SER A 125 0.37 -10.73 -19.64
N LEU A 126 1.01 -9.62 -19.95
CA LEU A 126 2.27 -9.20 -19.31
C LEU A 126 2.12 -9.06 -17.79
N LYS A 127 1.09 -8.32 -17.32
CA LYS A 127 0.87 -8.08 -15.89
C LYS A 127 0.56 -9.35 -15.12
N LEU A 128 -0.23 -10.27 -15.69
CA LEU A 128 -0.49 -11.58 -15.10
C LEU A 128 0.77 -12.45 -15.08
N SER A 129 1.57 -12.41 -16.14
CA SER A 129 2.86 -13.11 -16.19
C SER A 129 3.84 -12.63 -15.11
N LEU A 130 3.95 -11.31 -14.89
CA LEU A 130 4.81 -10.72 -13.86
C LEU A 130 4.48 -11.21 -12.44
N VAL A 131 3.22 -11.52 -12.16
CA VAL A 131 2.80 -12.08 -10.87
C VAL A 131 2.73 -13.61 -10.86
N GLY A 132 3.28 -14.29 -11.88
CA GLY A 132 3.32 -15.75 -12.00
C GLY A 132 1.93 -16.37 -12.23
N LEU A 133 1.07 -15.70 -13.00
CA LEU A 133 -0.27 -16.15 -13.38
C LEU A 133 -0.46 -16.25 -14.90
N ALA A 134 0.62 -16.44 -15.67
CA ALA A 134 0.52 -16.75 -17.09
C ALA A 134 -0.28 -18.05 -17.30
N GLY A 135 -1.25 -18.03 -18.22
CA GLY A 135 -2.15 -19.15 -18.50
C GLY A 135 -3.38 -19.22 -17.60
N PHE A 136 -3.56 -18.25 -16.67
CA PHE A 136 -4.74 -18.17 -15.80
C PHE A 136 -5.69 -17.02 -16.18
N GLU A 137 -5.52 -16.44 -17.35
CA GLU A 137 -6.25 -15.26 -17.83
C GLU A 137 -7.77 -15.44 -17.77
N GLU A 138 -8.25 -16.62 -18.19
CA GLU A 138 -9.68 -16.95 -18.31
C GLU A 138 -10.31 -17.50 -17.01
N PHE A 139 -9.51 -17.69 -15.95
CA PHE A 139 -10.01 -18.17 -14.67
C PHE A 139 -10.75 -17.07 -13.91
N TYR A 140 -11.78 -17.47 -13.17
CA TYR A 140 -12.49 -16.58 -12.24
C TYR A 140 -11.82 -16.61 -10.86
N PRO A 141 -11.97 -15.53 -10.04
CA PRO A 141 -11.41 -15.49 -8.70
C PRO A 141 -11.82 -16.66 -7.79
N SER A 142 -12.99 -17.26 -8.02
CA SER A 142 -13.48 -18.41 -7.25
C SER A 142 -12.75 -19.73 -7.57
N GLU A 143 -12.06 -19.82 -8.71
CA GLU A 143 -11.42 -21.04 -9.21
C GLU A 143 -9.94 -21.15 -8.80
N ILE A 144 -9.40 -20.13 -8.15
CA ILE A 144 -7.98 -20.02 -7.80
C ILE A 144 -7.75 -19.91 -6.29
N SER A 145 -6.52 -20.20 -5.84
CA SER A 145 -6.13 -20.11 -4.43
C SER A 145 -6.16 -18.66 -3.89
N GLY A 146 -6.14 -18.52 -2.55
CA GLY A 146 -6.07 -17.21 -1.89
C GLY A 146 -4.83 -16.40 -2.29
N GLY A 147 -3.68 -17.06 -2.39
CA GLY A 147 -2.43 -16.44 -2.84
C GLY A 147 -2.50 -16.00 -4.31
N MET A 148 -3.08 -16.82 -5.18
CA MET A 148 -3.29 -16.45 -6.58
C MET A 148 -4.24 -15.25 -6.71
N ARG A 149 -5.33 -15.20 -5.92
CA ARG A 149 -6.23 -14.02 -5.90
C ARG A 149 -5.50 -12.74 -5.52
N LYS A 150 -4.62 -12.79 -4.51
CA LYS A 150 -3.81 -11.63 -4.11
C LYS A 150 -2.86 -11.19 -5.21
N ARG A 151 -2.20 -12.11 -5.88
CA ARG A 151 -1.31 -11.82 -7.01
C ARG A 151 -2.06 -11.25 -8.21
N ALA A 152 -3.24 -11.76 -8.54
CA ALA A 152 -4.09 -11.19 -9.59
C ALA A 152 -4.57 -9.76 -9.24
N ALA A 153 -4.94 -9.52 -7.98
CA ALA A 153 -5.28 -8.19 -7.50
C ALA A 153 -4.09 -7.22 -7.55
N LEU A 154 -2.87 -7.72 -7.31
CA LEU A 154 -1.64 -6.96 -7.50
C LEU A 154 -1.42 -6.63 -8.99
N ALA A 155 -1.62 -7.58 -9.90
CA ALA A 155 -1.54 -7.33 -11.35
C ALA A 155 -2.51 -6.21 -11.77
N ARG A 156 -3.74 -6.22 -11.24
CA ARG A 156 -4.71 -5.13 -11.48
C ARG A 156 -4.24 -3.79 -10.90
N ALA A 157 -3.71 -3.79 -9.68
CA ALA A 157 -3.19 -2.57 -9.05
C ALA A 157 -2.04 -1.94 -9.86
N MET A 158 -1.27 -2.76 -10.58
CA MET A 158 -0.15 -2.34 -11.43
C MET A 158 -0.52 -2.07 -12.88
N ALA A 159 -1.77 -2.22 -13.29
CA ALA A 159 -2.16 -2.20 -14.72
C ALA A 159 -1.78 -0.89 -15.41
N LEU A 160 -1.87 0.24 -14.72
CA LEU A 160 -1.54 1.59 -15.23
C LEU A 160 -0.08 2.01 -14.96
N ASP A 161 0.83 1.11 -14.59
CA ASP A 161 2.21 1.43 -14.20
C ASP A 161 2.31 2.57 -13.16
N PRO A 162 1.66 2.43 -11.99
CA PRO A 162 1.60 3.50 -11.01
C PRO A 162 2.97 3.78 -10.38
N ASP A 163 3.22 5.05 -10.05
CA ASP A 163 4.44 5.46 -9.33
C ASP A 163 4.39 5.04 -7.86
N ILE A 164 3.18 4.85 -7.31
CA ILE A 164 2.94 4.54 -5.91
C ILE A 164 1.97 3.36 -5.78
N LEU A 165 2.36 2.36 -4.99
CA LEU A 165 1.54 1.21 -4.67
C LEU A 165 1.19 1.21 -3.19
N PHE A 166 -0.09 1.08 -2.86
CA PHE A 166 -0.60 0.93 -1.50
C PHE A 166 -1.12 -0.48 -1.27
N PHE A 167 -0.65 -1.14 -0.22
CA PHE A 167 -1.04 -2.50 0.15
C PHE A 167 -1.61 -2.54 1.56
N ASP A 168 -2.86 -2.97 1.71
CA ASP A 168 -3.52 -3.15 3.01
C ASP A 168 -3.50 -4.62 3.40
N GLU A 169 -2.64 -4.98 4.36
CA GLU A 169 -2.45 -6.34 4.90
C GLU A 169 -2.29 -7.39 3.76
N PRO A 170 -1.30 -7.23 2.86
CA PRO A 170 -1.19 -8.04 1.65
C PRO A 170 -1.00 -9.54 1.93
N SER A 171 -0.25 -9.90 2.96
CA SER A 171 0.04 -11.28 3.37
C SER A 171 -1.01 -11.91 4.29
N ALA A 172 -2.00 -11.11 4.77
CA ALA A 172 -2.99 -11.63 5.72
C ALA A 172 -3.77 -12.83 5.15
N GLY A 173 -3.82 -13.92 5.94
CA GLY A 173 -4.51 -15.15 5.58
C GLY A 173 -3.80 -16.04 4.56
N LEU A 174 -2.56 -15.72 4.21
CA LEU A 174 -1.70 -16.59 3.41
C LEU A 174 -0.89 -17.54 4.31
N ASP A 175 -0.53 -18.69 3.77
CA ASP A 175 0.49 -19.54 4.37
C ASP A 175 1.87 -18.87 4.28
N PRO A 176 2.86 -19.28 5.13
CA PRO A 176 4.16 -18.61 5.17
C PRO A 176 4.94 -18.62 3.84
N VAL A 177 4.76 -19.64 3.00
CA VAL A 177 5.44 -19.73 1.70
C VAL A 177 4.82 -18.72 0.73
N SER A 178 3.49 -18.67 0.66
CA SER A 178 2.77 -17.71 -0.18
C SER A 178 3.00 -16.26 0.26
N ALA A 179 3.09 -16.01 1.57
CA ALA A 179 3.41 -14.69 2.10
C ALA A 179 4.83 -14.25 1.68
N ARG A 180 5.81 -15.15 1.78
CA ARG A 180 7.19 -14.87 1.35
C ARG A 180 7.29 -14.58 -0.14
N LEU A 181 6.60 -15.39 -0.98
CA LEU A 181 6.55 -15.14 -2.43
C LEU A 181 5.96 -13.77 -2.76
N LEU A 182 4.96 -13.32 -2.00
CA LEU A 182 4.39 -11.98 -2.19
C LEU A 182 5.36 -10.88 -1.75
N ASP A 183 6.08 -11.06 -0.65
CA ASP A 183 7.14 -10.15 -0.19
C ASP A 183 8.26 -10.02 -1.23
N ASP A 184 8.74 -11.13 -1.78
CA ASP A 184 9.77 -11.14 -2.82
C ASP A 184 9.28 -10.42 -4.09
N LEU A 185 8.02 -10.61 -4.49
CA LEU A 185 7.39 -9.92 -5.61
C LEU A 185 7.28 -8.40 -5.36
N ILE A 186 6.96 -7.98 -4.14
CA ILE A 186 6.92 -6.55 -3.77
C ILE A 186 8.29 -5.90 -3.97
N LEU A 187 9.37 -6.57 -3.54
CA LEU A 187 10.73 -6.08 -3.73
C LEU A 187 11.12 -6.02 -5.21
N GLU A 188 10.79 -7.07 -5.98
CA GLU A 188 11.06 -7.11 -7.42
C GLU A 188 10.35 -5.97 -8.16
N LEU A 189 9.10 -5.68 -7.82
CA LEU A 189 8.34 -4.56 -8.41
C LEU A 189 8.95 -3.21 -8.07
N LYS A 190 9.32 -3.01 -6.78
CA LYS A 190 10.02 -1.79 -6.35
C LYS A 190 11.30 -1.59 -7.17
N ASP A 191 12.13 -2.62 -7.28
CA ASP A 191 13.44 -2.51 -7.93
C ASP A 191 13.34 -2.38 -9.45
N SER A 192 12.37 -3.08 -10.08
CA SER A 192 12.19 -3.07 -11.54
C SER A 192 11.46 -1.84 -12.06
N LEU A 193 10.48 -1.34 -11.32
CA LEU A 193 9.63 -0.21 -11.73
C LEU A 193 10.03 1.11 -11.07
N GLY A 194 10.88 1.07 -10.05
CA GLY A 194 11.22 2.26 -9.24
C GLY A 194 10.02 2.80 -8.45
N SER A 195 8.97 2.00 -8.26
CA SER A 195 7.75 2.42 -7.58
C SER A 195 7.98 2.57 -6.08
N THR A 196 7.34 3.56 -5.49
CA THR A 196 7.23 3.69 -4.03
C THR A 196 6.14 2.76 -3.53
N VAL A 197 6.43 1.96 -2.51
CA VAL A 197 5.48 0.99 -1.98
C VAL A 197 5.13 1.34 -0.54
N VAL A 198 3.86 1.51 -0.22
CA VAL A 198 3.35 1.76 1.13
C VAL A 198 2.55 0.55 1.59
N VAL A 199 3.01 -0.12 2.64
CA VAL A 199 2.38 -1.35 3.15
C VAL A 199 1.84 -1.13 4.55
N VAL A 200 0.55 -1.37 4.72
CA VAL A 200 -0.07 -1.52 6.03
C VAL A 200 0.05 -2.98 6.44
N THR A 201 0.75 -3.28 7.51
CA THR A 201 0.84 -4.65 8.04
C THR A 201 1.23 -4.69 9.52
N HIS A 202 0.92 -5.81 10.17
CA HIS A 202 1.38 -6.17 11.52
C HIS A 202 2.22 -7.47 11.51
N GLU A 203 2.47 -8.05 10.33
CA GLU A 203 3.26 -9.27 10.15
C GLU A 203 4.75 -8.97 10.21
N LEU A 204 5.40 -9.32 11.35
CA LEU A 204 6.82 -9.00 11.58
C LEU A 204 7.75 -9.61 10.54
N ALA A 205 7.45 -10.83 10.04
CA ALA A 205 8.25 -11.47 9.01
C ALA A 205 8.36 -10.57 7.77
N SER A 206 7.22 -10.07 7.26
CA SER A 206 7.18 -9.15 6.12
C SER A 206 7.83 -7.80 6.47
N ILE A 207 7.52 -7.22 7.66
CA ILE A 207 8.12 -5.95 8.09
C ILE A 207 9.65 -6.02 8.03
N PHE A 208 10.27 -7.06 8.60
CA PHE A 208 11.71 -7.20 8.57
C PHE A 208 12.29 -7.61 7.21
N ALA A 209 11.49 -8.26 6.36
CA ALA A 209 11.95 -8.69 5.05
C ALA A 209 12.05 -7.52 4.06
N ILE A 210 11.00 -6.67 3.99
CA ILE A 210 10.84 -5.72 2.88
C ILE A 210 11.02 -4.24 3.25
N ALA A 211 10.95 -3.85 4.55
CA ALA A 211 10.92 -2.44 4.92
C ALA A 211 12.25 -1.71 4.73
N ASP A 212 12.24 -0.61 4.01
CA ASP A 212 13.30 0.39 4.02
C ASP A 212 13.10 1.37 5.18
N ASN A 213 11.85 1.77 5.43
CA ASN A 213 11.46 2.73 6.46
C ASN A 213 10.06 2.38 7.01
N SER A 214 9.67 3.01 8.12
CA SER A 214 8.37 2.76 8.73
C SER A 214 7.88 3.89 9.62
N VAL A 215 6.59 3.87 9.96
CA VAL A 215 5.98 4.65 11.04
C VAL A 215 5.26 3.70 12.00
N PHE A 216 5.47 3.90 13.31
CA PHE A 216 4.74 3.17 14.36
C PHE A 216 3.60 4.01 14.92
N LEU A 217 2.36 3.52 14.77
CA LEU A 217 1.13 4.14 15.27
C LEU A 217 0.73 3.54 16.62
N ASP A 218 0.46 4.41 17.61
CA ASP A 218 0.04 3.99 18.95
C ASP A 218 -1.43 4.35 19.22
N PRO A 219 -2.30 3.36 19.47
CA PRO A 219 -3.72 3.59 19.73
C PRO A 219 -3.98 4.29 21.08
N GLU A 220 -3.07 4.19 22.06
CA GLU A 220 -3.26 4.79 23.38
C GLU A 220 -3.04 6.30 23.35
N THR A 221 -1.93 6.75 22.76
CA THR A 221 -1.65 8.18 22.59
C THR A 221 -2.39 8.79 21.41
N ARG A 222 -2.93 7.95 20.53
CA ARG A 222 -3.60 8.30 19.26
C ARG A 222 -2.72 9.17 18.37
N THR A 223 -1.44 8.82 18.28
CA THR A 223 -0.47 9.48 17.39
C THR A 223 0.61 8.49 16.98
N MET A 224 1.57 8.95 16.20
CA MET A 224 2.78 8.19 15.91
C MET A 224 3.80 8.33 17.04
N ILE A 225 4.56 7.27 17.32
CA ILE A 225 5.66 7.31 18.29
C ILE A 225 6.99 7.60 17.60
N THR A 226 7.26 6.92 16.48
CA THR A 226 8.57 7.00 15.81
C THR A 226 8.46 6.64 14.34
N THR A 227 9.45 7.07 13.59
CA THR A 227 9.73 6.61 12.22
C THR A 227 11.14 6.03 12.16
N GLY A 228 11.41 5.16 11.19
CA GLY A 228 12.73 4.60 10.95
C GLY A 228 12.71 3.20 10.36
N ASN A 229 13.87 2.68 9.97
CA ASN A 229 13.99 1.30 9.54
C ASN A 229 13.68 0.33 10.69
N PRO A 230 12.78 -0.66 10.53
CA PRO A 230 12.36 -1.55 11.61
C PRO A 230 13.51 -2.33 12.27
N LYS A 231 14.54 -2.72 11.50
CA LYS A 231 15.72 -3.41 12.03
C LYS A 231 16.55 -2.51 12.94
N THR A 232 16.63 -1.23 12.60
CA THR A 232 17.30 -0.20 13.42
C THR A 232 16.45 0.11 14.66
N LEU A 233 15.13 0.28 14.49
CA LEU A 233 14.22 0.53 15.60
C LEU A 233 14.22 -0.62 16.63
N LEU A 234 14.33 -1.88 16.17
CA LEU A 234 14.43 -3.04 17.06
C LEU A 234 15.67 -2.95 17.98
N LYS A 235 16.79 -2.44 17.46
CA LYS A 235 18.06 -2.35 18.19
C LYS A 235 18.15 -1.11 19.08
N GLU A 236 17.68 0.04 18.59
CA GLU A 236 17.98 1.35 19.12
C GLU A 236 16.82 2.03 19.84
N SER A 237 15.56 1.63 19.55
CA SER A 237 14.39 2.26 20.17
C SER A 237 14.40 2.01 21.69
N ARG A 238 14.21 3.09 22.44
CA ARG A 238 14.01 3.05 23.89
C ARG A 238 12.55 2.98 24.29
N ASP A 239 11.63 3.18 23.34
CA ASP A 239 10.21 3.12 23.60
C ASP A 239 9.76 1.67 23.83
N PRO A 240 9.15 1.36 24.99
CA PRO A 240 8.77 0.00 25.34
C PRO A 240 7.67 -0.57 24.45
N LYS A 241 6.78 0.26 23.90
CA LYS A 241 5.70 -0.18 22.99
C LYS A 241 6.26 -0.61 21.64
N VAL A 242 7.18 0.18 21.07
CA VAL A 242 7.88 -0.13 19.83
C VAL A 242 8.66 -1.44 19.99
N ARG A 243 9.43 -1.57 21.07
CA ARG A 243 10.18 -2.81 21.36
C ARG A 243 9.25 -4.01 21.51
N LYS A 244 8.23 -3.90 22.36
CA LYS A 244 7.25 -4.98 22.60
C LYS A 244 6.58 -5.42 21.30
N PHE A 245 6.25 -4.48 20.41
CA PHE A 245 5.68 -4.81 19.10
C PHE A 245 6.68 -5.57 18.23
N LEU A 246 7.90 -5.06 18.07
CA LEU A 246 8.92 -5.64 17.20
C LEU A 246 9.52 -6.96 17.72
N THR A 247 9.38 -7.28 19.03
CA THR A 247 9.81 -8.55 19.62
C THR A 247 8.66 -9.54 19.86
N ARG A 248 7.42 -9.27 19.40
CA ARG A 248 6.20 -10.04 19.72
C ARG A 248 5.92 -10.18 21.22
N GLY A 249 6.39 -9.24 22.02
CA GLY A 249 6.25 -9.26 23.47
C GLY A 249 7.31 -10.05 24.21
N GLU A 250 8.30 -10.59 23.52
CA GLU A 250 9.51 -11.18 24.10
C GLU A 250 10.52 -10.03 24.35
N GLY A 251 10.45 -9.40 25.53
CA GLY A 251 11.32 -8.30 25.90
C GLY A 251 11.31 -8.06 27.39
#